data_f634c69297cc4f158ac873df4a752b39
#
_entry.id   f634c69297cc4f158ac873df4a752b39
#
_cell.length_a   1.000
_cell.length_b   1.000
_cell.length_c   1.000
_cell.angle_alpha   90.00
_cell.angle_beta   90.00
_cell.angle_gamma   90.00
#
_symmetry.space_group_name_H-M   'P 1'
#
loop_
_entity.id
_entity.type
_entity.pdbx_description
1 polymer ?
#
loop_
_entity_poly.entity_id
_entity_poly.type
_entity_poly.pdbx_seq_one_letter_code
_entity_poly.pdbx_strand_id
1 'polypeptide(L)'
;MRRTLSRLSLVLGLALLFPALASPNEARDRWEMRNQIRRDKFDLVLPQAMRENGIDMWITVMKEGNFDPLYRELGQGYVSSLGFIIFTDVGKERIERAALGIDGPEIENCGAYDIFGSASDLKKFVAERKPKRIGVNMSDRLGRADGISRAGYDYLAKTLGPPYDTRLVSADKLISDFLYHRVASEIAVFAEAGRISRELAERALSNEVIVPGETRLEDVAWWLQDQLEARRLESSFGLPSVYITGPEGIEATSNQRIIQPGDLLMIDWGVGLTGFYTDMKRIAYVLKDGETQAPVGIQKAFDRAVSVREVVRRAIKPGRTGSETVAAINAALEAAGFAVMKEFNKPTGTEKTEVITGCHSVGDWGHGIGPSAAFFQTGQLGFQIYPTTLLAIEFFAYTPAPEWGGKKVRIPLEDDAVVTERGVEWLYPVNNRILLVR
;
A
#
# COMPACT_ATOMS: atom_id res chain seq x y z
N MET A 1 22.67 68.34 -25.08
CA MET A 1 22.61 67.35 -24.00
C MET A 1 21.19 66.79 -23.96
N ARG A 2 20.98 65.62 -24.54
CA ARG A 2 19.65 64.90 -24.54
C ARG A 2 19.64 63.89 -23.42
N ARG A 3 18.66 64.00 -22.51
CA ARG A 3 18.37 62.99 -21.47
C ARG A 3 17.38 62.02 -22.04
N THR A 4 17.75 60.73 -22.15
CA THR A 4 16.94 59.59 -22.49
C THR A 4 16.32 59.07 -21.21
N LEU A 5 14.98 59.13 -21.11
CA LEU A 5 14.17 58.46 -20.09
C LEU A 5 13.91 57.02 -20.52
N SER A 6 14.45 56.07 -19.78
CA SER A 6 14.13 54.63 -19.95
C SER A 6 12.80 54.34 -19.27
N ARG A 7 11.83 53.86 -20.06
CA ARG A 7 10.56 53.34 -19.55
C ARG A 7 10.74 51.87 -19.16
N LEU A 8 10.65 51.60 -17.86
CA LEU A 8 10.57 50.25 -17.32
C LEU A 8 9.14 49.78 -17.46
N SER A 9 8.88 48.83 -18.38
CA SER A 9 7.57 48.18 -18.53
C SER A 9 7.51 47.03 -17.55
N LEU A 10 6.64 47.17 -16.52
CA LEU A 10 6.30 46.11 -15.57
C LEU A 10 5.29 45.18 -16.26
N VAL A 11 5.75 44.01 -16.69
CA VAL A 11 4.87 42.93 -17.16
C VAL A 11 4.39 42.17 -15.94
N LEU A 12 3.17 42.42 -15.52
CA LEU A 12 2.45 41.63 -14.52
C LEU A 12 2.04 40.30 -15.19
N GLY A 13 2.79 39.25 -14.96
CA GLY A 13 2.41 37.90 -15.36
C GLY A 13 1.25 37.41 -14.48
N LEU A 14 0.02 37.46 -15.00
CA LEU A 14 -1.14 36.82 -14.43
C LEU A 14 -0.97 35.31 -14.64
N ALA A 15 -0.47 34.59 -13.64
CA ALA A 15 -0.48 33.15 -13.63
C ALA A 15 -1.93 32.70 -13.45
N LEU A 16 -2.59 32.40 -14.55
CA LEU A 16 -3.87 31.69 -14.56
C LEU A 16 -3.59 30.27 -14.02
N LEU A 17 -3.97 30.04 -12.79
CA LEU A 17 -4.14 28.70 -12.20
C LEU A 17 -5.28 28.02 -12.97
N PHE A 18 -4.97 27.39 -14.10
CA PHE A 18 -5.86 26.40 -14.68
C PHE A 18 -5.86 25.20 -13.73
N PRO A 19 -7.04 24.72 -13.26
CA PRO A 19 -7.11 23.39 -12.70
C PRO A 19 -6.54 22.45 -13.77
N ALA A 20 -5.63 21.57 -13.40
CA ALA A 20 -5.10 20.56 -14.29
C ALA A 20 -6.30 19.78 -14.85
N LEU A 21 -6.72 20.12 -16.07
CA LEU A 21 -7.72 19.35 -16.80
C LEU A 21 -7.12 17.94 -16.92
N ALA A 22 -7.86 16.93 -16.46
CA ALA A 22 -7.50 15.55 -16.68
C ALA A 22 -7.10 15.36 -18.15
N SER A 23 -5.98 14.70 -18.42
CA SER A 23 -5.58 14.40 -19.80
C SER A 23 -6.75 13.78 -20.54
N PRO A 24 -7.06 14.18 -21.76
CA PRO A 24 -8.17 13.58 -22.52
C PRO A 24 -8.03 12.08 -22.73
N ASN A 25 -6.86 11.51 -22.44
CA ASN A 25 -6.53 10.08 -22.57
C ASN A 25 -6.22 9.41 -21.22
N GLU A 26 -6.54 10.01 -20.07
CA GLU A 26 -6.14 9.50 -18.74
C GLU A 26 -6.55 8.03 -18.51
N ALA A 27 -7.73 7.62 -18.94
CA ALA A 27 -8.18 6.23 -18.81
C ALA A 27 -7.32 5.28 -19.63
N ARG A 28 -6.91 5.68 -20.82
CA ARG A 28 -6.01 4.91 -21.68
C ARG A 28 -4.59 4.87 -21.10
N ASP A 29 -4.09 5.98 -20.61
CA ASP A 29 -2.76 6.07 -20.01
C ASP A 29 -2.66 5.17 -18.77
N ARG A 30 -3.70 5.13 -17.92
CA ARG A 30 -3.80 4.20 -16.79
C ARG A 30 -3.90 2.74 -17.22
N TRP A 31 -4.58 2.44 -18.31
CA TRP A 31 -4.67 1.09 -18.88
C TRP A 31 -3.32 0.63 -19.43
N GLU A 32 -2.64 1.46 -20.21
CA GLU A 32 -1.29 1.17 -20.75
C GLU A 32 -0.26 0.96 -19.62
N MET A 33 -0.29 1.80 -18.60
CA MET A 33 0.55 1.68 -17.41
C MET A 33 0.35 0.32 -16.71
N ARG A 34 -0.90 -0.10 -16.48
CA ARG A 34 -1.19 -1.42 -15.91
C ARG A 34 -0.71 -2.56 -16.78
N ASN A 35 -0.82 -2.43 -18.09
CA ASN A 35 -0.34 -3.44 -19.02
C ASN A 35 1.19 -3.50 -19.03
N GLN A 36 1.88 -2.37 -18.93
CA GLN A 36 3.33 -2.36 -18.79
C GLN A 36 3.77 -3.09 -17.50
N ILE A 37 3.14 -2.77 -16.37
CA ILE A 37 3.40 -3.44 -15.09
C ILE A 37 3.17 -4.96 -15.22
N ARG A 38 2.07 -5.37 -15.84
CA ARG A 38 1.72 -6.79 -16.06
C ARG A 38 2.80 -7.50 -16.86
N ARG A 39 3.27 -6.92 -17.97
CA ARG A 39 4.36 -7.46 -18.77
C ARG A 39 5.64 -7.59 -17.94
N ASP A 40 6.04 -6.52 -17.25
CA ASP A 40 7.24 -6.52 -16.40
C ASP A 40 7.17 -7.60 -15.31
N LYS A 41 6.02 -7.75 -14.65
CA LYS A 41 5.81 -8.78 -13.61
C LYS A 41 5.90 -10.19 -14.19
N PHE A 42 5.29 -10.42 -15.35
CA PHE A 42 5.29 -11.73 -16.00
C PHE A 42 6.67 -12.08 -16.57
N ASP A 43 7.46 -11.10 -16.96
CA ASP A 43 8.81 -11.33 -17.49
C ASP A 43 9.86 -11.44 -16.36
N LEU A 44 9.78 -10.61 -15.34
CA LEU A 44 10.87 -10.46 -14.36
C LEU A 44 10.62 -11.18 -13.02
N VAL A 45 9.36 -11.39 -12.63
CA VAL A 45 9.02 -11.97 -11.32
C VAL A 45 8.44 -13.37 -11.43
N LEU A 46 7.50 -13.57 -12.34
CA LEU A 46 6.74 -14.83 -12.42
C LEU A 46 7.62 -16.08 -12.65
N PRO A 47 8.66 -16.05 -13.51
CA PRO A 47 9.50 -17.24 -13.74
C PRO A 47 10.18 -17.73 -12.46
N GLN A 48 10.74 -16.81 -11.69
CA GLN A 48 11.39 -17.14 -10.42
C GLN A 48 10.36 -17.62 -9.40
N ALA A 49 9.24 -16.91 -9.25
CA ALA A 49 8.19 -17.26 -8.29
C ALA A 49 7.60 -18.66 -8.56
N MET A 50 7.38 -19.02 -9.83
CA MET A 50 6.92 -20.38 -10.19
C MET A 50 7.96 -21.46 -9.84
N ARG A 51 9.23 -21.25 -10.18
CA ARG A 51 10.31 -22.20 -9.97
C ARG A 51 10.66 -22.42 -8.52
N GLU A 52 10.76 -21.36 -7.72
CA GLU A 52 11.04 -21.43 -6.30
C GLU A 52 9.93 -22.16 -5.52
N ASN A 53 8.70 -22.07 -6.00
CA ASN A 53 7.55 -22.78 -5.42
C ASN A 53 7.29 -24.15 -6.07
N GLY A 54 8.09 -24.56 -7.05
CA GLY A 54 7.98 -25.84 -7.74
C GLY A 54 6.63 -26.01 -8.45
N ILE A 55 6.05 -24.95 -9.01
CA ILE A 55 4.79 -24.95 -9.76
C ILE A 55 5.12 -24.95 -11.26
N ASP A 56 4.79 -26.04 -11.95
CA ASP A 56 5.02 -26.15 -13.40
C ASP A 56 3.94 -25.42 -14.20
N MET A 57 2.72 -25.37 -13.66
CA MET A 57 1.58 -24.68 -14.27
C MET A 57 0.76 -23.99 -13.19
N TRP A 58 0.38 -22.75 -13.43
CA TRP A 58 -0.53 -22.00 -12.56
C TRP A 58 -1.81 -21.69 -13.34
N ILE A 59 -2.97 -22.09 -12.81
CA ILE A 59 -4.28 -21.91 -13.43
C ILE A 59 -5.16 -21.09 -12.51
N THR A 60 -5.66 -19.94 -13.01
CA THR A 60 -6.77 -19.22 -12.37
C THR A 60 -8.07 -19.54 -13.06
N VAL A 61 -9.17 -19.56 -12.31
CA VAL A 61 -10.51 -19.88 -12.82
C VAL A 61 -11.44 -18.69 -12.57
N MET A 62 -12.04 -18.18 -13.62
CA MET A 62 -12.95 -17.03 -13.56
C MET A 62 -14.32 -17.37 -14.16
N LYS A 63 -15.34 -16.63 -13.77
CA LYS A 63 -16.69 -16.66 -14.33
C LYS A 63 -17.20 -15.24 -14.52
N GLU A 64 -18.22 -15.07 -15.32
CA GLU A 64 -18.96 -13.81 -15.36
C GLU A 64 -19.46 -13.43 -13.97
N GLY A 65 -19.17 -12.20 -13.54
CA GLY A 65 -19.55 -11.67 -12.22
C GLY A 65 -18.79 -12.25 -11.03
N ASN A 66 -17.85 -13.18 -11.25
CA ASN A 66 -16.98 -13.74 -10.21
C ASN A 66 -15.55 -13.89 -10.75
N PHE A 67 -14.84 -12.77 -10.79
CA PHE A 67 -13.44 -12.73 -11.20
C PHE A 67 -12.52 -13.18 -10.07
N ASP A 68 -11.34 -13.68 -10.45
CA ASP A 68 -10.28 -13.97 -9.49
C ASP A 68 -9.84 -12.66 -8.79
N PRO A 69 -9.50 -12.66 -7.49
CA PRO A 69 -8.99 -11.48 -6.79
C PRO A 69 -7.76 -10.83 -7.43
N LEU A 70 -7.03 -11.57 -8.26
CA LEU A 70 -5.87 -11.09 -9.01
C LEU A 70 -6.21 -10.52 -10.40
N TYR A 71 -7.48 -10.31 -10.72
CA TYR A 71 -7.87 -9.87 -12.06
C TYR A 71 -7.22 -8.55 -12.49
N ARG A 72 -6.87 -7.68 -11.55
CA ARG A 72 -6.17 -6.43 -11.84
C ARG A 72 -4.74 -6.68 -12.33
N GLU A 73 -4.03 -7.61 -11.69
CA GLU A 73 -2.67 -8.00 -12.04
C GLU A 73 -2.64 -8.87 -13.28
N LEU A 74 -3.56 -9.83 -13.36
CA LEU A 74 -3.59 -10.80 -14.45
C LEU A 74 -4.24 -10.25 -15.74
N GLY A 75 -5.17 -9.35 -15.62
CA GLY A 75 -5.90 -8.75 -16.73
C GLY A 75 -7.37 -9.13 -16.75
N GLN A 76 -8.17 -8.23 -17.29
CA GLN A 76 -9.61 -8.39 -17.49
C GLN A 76 -9.93 -8.66 -18.95
N GLY A 77 -10.99 -9.44 -19.16
CA GLY A 77 -11.63 -9.65 -20.44
C GLY A 77 -13.06 -10.13 -20.21
N TYR A 78 -13.82 -10.31 -21.27
CA TYR A 78 -15.14 -10.90 -21.19
C TYR A 78 -15.05 -12.41 -20.94
N VAL A 79 -15.82 -12.91 -19.99
CA VAL A 79 -15.92 -14.32 -19.65
C VAL A 79 -17.40 -14.70 -19.65
N SER A 80 -17.84 -15.56 -20.57
CA SER A 80 -19.27 -15.93 -20.67
C SER A 80 -19.69 -16.92 -19.57
N SER A 81 -18.97 -18.02 -19.40
CA SER A 81 -19.29 -19.04 -18.41
C SER A 81 -18.10 -19.39 -17.53
N LEU A 82 -16.98 -19.77 -18.13
CA LEU A 82 -15.71 -20.06 -17.49
C LEU A 82 -14.57 -19.53 -18.35
N GLY A 83 -13.58 -18.93 -17.71
CA GLY A 83 -12.34 -18.49 -18.31
C GLY A 83 -11.16 -18.91 -17.45
N PHE A 84 -10.01 -19.13 -18.10
CA PHE A 84 -8.78 -19.58 -17.46
C PHE A 84 -7.62 -18.71 -17.90
N ILE A 85 -6.88 -18.18 -16.94
CA ILE A 85 -5.53 -17.67 -17.20
C ILE A 85 -4.56 -18.75 -16.76
N ILE A 86 -3.63 -19.11 -17.66
CA ILE A 86 -2.71 -20.22 -17.47
C ILE A 86 -1.29 -19.77 -17.74
N PHE A 87 -0.43 -20.00 -16.78
CA PHE A 87 1.02 -19.83 -16.91
C PHE A 87 1.69 -21.20 -16.87
N THR A 88 2.61 -21.46 -17.80
CA THR A 88 3.30 -22.75 -17.87
C THR A 88 4.80 -22.54 -17.98
N ASP A 89 5.57 -23.14 -17.06
CA ASP A 89 7.02 -23.23 -17.18
C ASP A 89 7.38 -24.37 -18.15
N VAL A 90 7.75 -24.01 -19.34
CA VAL A 90 8.20 -24.95 -20.40
C VAL A 90 9.72 -25.16 -20.38
N GLY A 91 10.39 -24.79 -19.28
CA GLY A 91 11.85 -24.94 -19.13
C GLY A 91 12.67 -23.94 -19.94
N LYS A 92 12.05 -22.85 -20.41
CA LYS A 92 12.69 -21.73 -21.10
C LYS A 92 12.82 -20.54 -20.14
N GLU A 93 13.53 -19.51 -20.55
CA GLU A 93 13.65 -18.29 -19.78
C GLU A 93 12.27 -17.66 -19.48
N ARG A 94 11.42 -17.60 -20.50
CA ARG A 94 10.07 -17.02 -20.42
C ARG A 94 9.00 -18.08 -20.14
N ILE A 95 8.08 -17.76 -19.24
CA ILE A 95 6.86 -18.54 -18.96
C ILE A 95 5.87 -18.38 -20.13
N GLU A 96 5.29 -19.48 -20.61
CA GLU A 96 4.19 -19.47 -21.58
C GLU A 96 2.90 -18.96 -20.92
N ARG A 97 2.12 -18.13 -21.62
CA ARG A 97 0.96 -17.38 -21.08
C ARG A 97 -0.23 -17.58 -21.98
N ALA A 98 -1.31 -18.13 -21.42
CA ALA A 98 -2.53 -18.40 -22.15
C ALA A 98 -3.76 -17.82 -21.45
N ALA A 99 -4.72 -17.36 -22.27
CA ALA A 99 -6.07 -16.98 -21.85
C ALA A 99 -7.07 -17.83 -22.63
N LEU A 100 -7.79 -18.73 -21.93
CA LEU A 100 -8.77 -19.61 -22.55
C LEU A 100 -10.18 -19.26 -22.07
N GLY A 101 -11.10 -19.00 -22.99
CA GLY A 101 -12.47 -18.58 -22.70
C GLY A 101 -12.56 -17.19 -22.08
N ILE A 102 -11.56 -16.35 -22.34
CA ILE A 102 -11.49 -14.94 -21.97
C ILE A 102 -11.22 -14.16 -23.25
N ASP A 103 -12.12 -13.28 -23.61
CA ASP A 103 -12.10 -12.54 -24.88
C ASP A 103 -12.10 -11.02 -24.61
N GLY A 104 -11.89 -10.26 -25.66
CA GLY A 104 -12.05 -8.81 -25.69
C GLY A 104 -10.75 -8.03 -25.80
N PRO A 105 -10.87 -6.77 -26.27
CA PRO A 105 -9.70 -5.96 -26.59
C PRO A 105 -8.83 -5.63 -25.37
N GLU A 106 -9.37 -5.64 -24.17
CA GLU A 106 -8.62 -5.35 -22.95
C GLU A 106 -7.54 -6.42 -22.68
N ILE A 107 -7.83 -7.70 -22.93
CA ILE A 107 -6.87 -8.78 -22.71
C ILE A 107 -6.07 -9.09 -23.97
N GLU A 108 -6.69 -9.06 -25.14
CA GLU A 108 -6.04 -9.35 -26.42
C GLU A 108 -4.97 -8.31 -26.77
N ASN A 109 -5.22 -7.02 -26.50
CA ASN A 109 -4.29 -5.93 -26.80
C ASN A 109 -3.35 -5.54 -25.65
N CYS A 110 -3.41 -6.23 -24.51
CA CYS A 110 -2.54 -5.91 -23.36
C CYS A 110 -1.07 -6.30 -23.59
N GLY A 111 -0.80 -7.15 -24.60
CA GLY A 111 0.56 -7.61 -24.96
C GLY A 111 1.20 -8.54 -23.93
N ALA A 112 0.40 -9.11 -23.01
CA ALA A 112 0.91 -9.96 -21.93
C ALA A 112 0.68 -11.45 -22.17
N TYR A 113 -0.17 -11.82 -23.12
CA TYR A 113 -0.52 -13.22 -23.41
C TYR A 113 -0.09 -13.63 -24.81
N ASP A 114 0.29 -14.90 -24.95
CA ASP A 114 0.79 -15.49 -26.21
C ASP A 114 -0.27 -16.34 -26.91
N ILE A 115 -1.19 -16.94 -26.12
CA ILE A 115 -2.14 -17.94 -26.59
C ILE A 115 -3.55 -17.56 -26.14
N PHE A 116 -4.45 -17.52 -27.11
CA PHE A 116 -5.89 -17.35 -26.89
C PHE A 116 -6.63 -18.57 -27.44
N GLY A 117 -7.68 -19.01 -26.75
CA GLY A 117 -8.45 -20.18 -27.14
C GLY A 117 -9.77 -20.32 -26.41
N SER A 118 -10.51 -21.37 -26.72
CA SER A 118 -11.77 -21.67 -26.05
C SER A 118 -11.55 -22.29 -24.67
N ALA A 119 -12.47 -22.06 -23.73
CA ALA A 119 -12.50 -22.77 -22.44
C ALA A 119 -12.53 -24.30 -22.61
N SER A 120 -13.12 -24.81 -23.69
CA SER A 120 -13.15 -26.25 -24.00
C SER A 120 -11.77 -26.84 -24.32
N ASP A 121 -10.78 -26.02 -24.66
CA ASP A 121 -9.42 -26.46 -24.98
C ASP A 121 -8.60 -26.81 -23.75
N LEU A 122 -9.06 -26.47 -22.54
CA LEU A 122 -8.33 -26.61 -21.28
C LEU A 122 -7.71 -28.00 -21.10
N LYS A 123 -8.50 -29.06 -21.27
CA LYS A 123 -8.03 -30.44 -21.08
C LYS A 123 -6.88 -30.80 -22.03
N LYS A 124 -7.03 -30.47 -23.30
CA LYS A 124 -6.02 -30.67 -24.33
C LYS A 124 -4.78 -29.84 -24.04
N PHE A 125 -4.97 -28.58 -23.69
CA PHE A 125 -3.89 -27.65 -23.36
C PHE A 125 -2.99 -28.18 -22.23
N VAL A 126 -3.58 -28.66 -21.13
CA VAL A 126 -2.87 -29.23 -19.99
C VAL A 126 -2.20 -30.57 -20.36
N ALA A 127 -2.89 -31.44 -21.10
CA ALA A 127 -2.37 -32.74 -21.49
C ALA A 127 -1.13 -32.67 -22.42
N GLU A 128 -1.08 -31.66 -23.30
CA GLU A 128 0.09 -31.43 -24.18
C GLU A 128 1.33 -30.97 -23.38
N ARG A 129 1.15 -30.23 -22.28
CA ARG A 129 2.25 -29.67 -21.47
C ARG A 129 2.68 -30.57 -20.31
N LYS A 130 1.85 -31.53 -19.90
CA LYS A 130 2.15 -32.57 -18.91
C LYS A 130 2.71 -32.04 -17.58
N PRO A 131 2.10 -31.02 -16.97
CA PRO A 131 2.60 -30.47 -15.72
C PRO A 131 2.58 -31.51 -14.59
N LYS A 132 3.58 -31.49 -13.70
CA LYS A 132 3.67 -32.36 -12.53
C LYS A 132 2.97 -31.74 -11.32
N ARG A 133 2.99 -30.41 -11.19
CA ARG A 133 2.32 -29.65 -10.14
C ARG A 133 1.56 -28.48 -10.75
N ILE A 134 0.28 -28.40 -10.46
CA ILE A 134 -0.64 -27.37 -10.97
C ILE A 134 -1.09 -26.51 -9.81
N GLY A 135 -0.60 -25.27 -9.75
CA GLY A 135 -1.03 -24.29 -8.75
C GLY A 135 -2.42 -23.76 -9.08
N VAL A 136 -3.28 -23.66 -8.07
CA VAL A 136 -4.59 -23.01 -8.16
C VAL A 136 -4.77 -22.05 -6.98
N ASN A 137 -5.59 -21.02 -7.17
CA ASN A 137 -5.77 -19.95 -6.20
C ASN A 137 -6.64 -20.40 -5.02
N MET A 138 -6.05 -21.19 -4.12
CA MET A 138 -6.61 -21.65 -2.86
C MET A 138 -5.69 -21.23 -1.72
N SER A 139 -6.24 -20.59 -0.70
CA SER A 139 -5.53 -20.28 0.54
C SER A 139 -6.49 -20.22 1.71
N ASP A 140 -6.04 -20.68 2.88
CA ASP A 140 -6.75 -20.56 4.14
C ASP A 140 -6.41 -19.28 4.92
N ARG A 141 -5.43 -18.49 4.41
CA ARG A 141 -4.86 -17.33 5.10
C ARG A 141 -4.91 -16.05 4.30
N LEU A 142 -4.73 -16.14 2.98
CA LEU A 142 -4.50 -15.00 2.10
C LEU A 142 -5.67 -14.83 1.13
N GLY A 143 -6.61 -13.93 1.46
CA GLY A 143 -7.80 -13.72 0.65
C GLY A 143 -7.51 -13.37 -0.83
N ARG A 144 -6.38 -12.69 -1.10
CA ARG A 144 -5.93 -12.42 -2.48
C ARG A 144 -5.48 -13.67 -3.23
N ALA A 145 -5.11 -14.73 -2.51
CA ALA A 145 -4.69 -16.01 -3.08
C ALA A 145 -5.81 -17.08 -3.04
N ASP A 146 -7.03 -16.73 -2.56
CA ASP A 146 -8.17 -17.62 -2.43
C ASP A 146 -9.28 -17.21 -3.42
N GLY A 147 -8.99 -17.36 -4.71
CA GLY A 147 -9.88 -16.94 -5.80
C GLY A 147 -10.78 -18.04 -6.38
N ILE A 148 -10.37 -19.30 -6.26
CA ILE A 148 -11.14 -20.40 -6.84
C ILE A 148 -12.33 -20.76 -5.96
N SER A 149 -13.55 -20.69 -6.52
CA SER A 149 -14.72 -21.21 -5.83
C SER A 149 -14.72 -22.75 -5.75
N ARG A 150 -15.41 -23.34 -4.78
CA ARG A 150 -15.57 -24.79 -4.70
C ARG A 150 -16.08 -25.39 -6.02
N ALA A 151 -17.08 -24.77 -6.64
CA ALA A 151 -17.62 -25.22 -7.92
C ALA A 151 -16.60 -25.08 -9.07
N GLY A 152 -15.74 -24.03 -9.04
CA GLY A 152 -14.64 -23.87 -9.99
C GLY A 152 -13.59 -24.95 -9.84
N TYR A 153 -13.23 -25.30 -8.62
CA TYR A 153 -12.30 -26.39 -8.33
C TYR A 153 -12.81 -27.75 -8.78
N ASP A 154 -14.05 -28.08 -8.44
CA ASP A 154 -14.69 -29.36 -8.83
C ASP A 154 -14.81 -29.47 -10.36
N TYR A 155 -15.14 -28.38 -11.05
CA TYR A 155 -15.15 -28.34 -12.51
C TYR A 155 -13.74 -28.56 -13.09
N LEU A 156 -12.72 -27.87 -12.56
CA LEU A 156 -11.34 -28.00 -13.01
C LEU A 156 -10.85 -29.44 -12.85
N ALA A 157 -10.97 -30.01 -11.65
CA ALA A 157 -10.56 -31.38 -11.35
C ALA A 157 -11.26 -32.41 -12.26
N LYS A 158 -12.59 -32.30 -12.42
CA LYS A 158 -13.37 -33.17 -13.30
C LYS A 158 -12.95 -33.05 -14.77
N THR A 159 -12.71 -31.83 -15.25
CA THR A 159 -12.34 -31.59 -16.66
C THR A 159 -10.96 -32.14 -16.97
N LEU A 160 -9.99 -31.93 -16.09
CA LEU A 160 -8.64 -32.43 -16.27
C LEU A 160 -8.59 -33.94 -16.18
N GLY A 161 -9.21 -34.53 -15.17
CA GLY A 161 -9.18 -35.95 -14.89
C GLY A 161 -7.77 -36.50 -14.60
N PRO A 162 -7.67 -37.83 -14.38
CA PRO A 162 -6.37 -38.44 -14.12
C PRO A 162 -5.35 -38.25 -15.25
N PRO A 163 -4.06 -38.01 -14.94
CA PRO A 163 -3.48 -37.88 -13.60
C PRO A 163 -3.48 -36.44 -13.06
N TYR A 164 -4.06 -35.47 -13.76
CA TYR A 164 -3.87 -34.03 -13.48
C TYR A 164 -4.74 -33.54 -12.32
N ASP A 165 -5.89 -34.14 -12.10
CA ASP A 165 -6.81 -33.85 -10.97
C ASP A 165 -6.14 -34.01 -9.60
N THR A 166 -5.21 -34.99 -9.47
CA THR A 166 -4.45 -35.22 -8.23
C THR A 166 -3.18 -34.34 -8.11
N ARG A 167 -2.89 -33.51 -9.11
CA ARG A 167 -1.72 -32.62 -9.14
C ARG A 167 -2.05 -31.18 -8.78
N LEU A 168 -3.33 -30.89 -8.48
CA LEU A 168 -3.78 -29.58 -8.05
C LEU A 168 -3.28 -29.29 -6.63
N VAL A 169 -2.60 -28.16 -6.47
CA VAL A 169 -2.04 -27.70 -5.19
C VAL A 169 -2.33 -26.21 -4.98
N SER A 170 -2.28 -25.74 -3.74
CA SER A 170 -2.36 -24.30 -3.46
C SER A 170 -1.21 -23.55 -4.13
N ALA A 171 -1.54 -22.40 -4.72
CA ALA A 171 -0.58 -21.44 -5.27
C ALA A 171 -0.31 -20.26 -4.31
N ASP A 172 -0.74 -20.30 -3.06
CA ASP A 172 -0.73 -19.16 -2.16
C ASP A 172 0.65 -18.55 -1.96
N LYS A 173 1.68 -19.38 -1.83
CA LYS A 173 3.06 -18.91 -1.70
C LYS A 173 3.60 -18.31 -2.99
N LEU A 174 3.33 -18.94 -4.15
CA LEU A 174 3.66 -18.37 -5.47
C LEU A 174 3.01 -17.00 -5.65
N ILE A 175 1.73 -16.89 -5.30
CA ILE A 175 0.97 -15.62 -5.41
C ILE A 175 1.55 -14.56 -4.49
N SER A 176 1.90 -14.92 -3.25
CA SER A 176 2.57 -14.01 -2.33
C SER A 176 3.89 -13.49 -2.93
N ASP A 177 4.76 -14.38 -3.39
CA ASP A 177 6.05 -14.03 -4.00
C ASP A 177 5.83 -13.15 -5.25
N PHE A 178 4.85 -13.51 -6.09
CA PHE A 178 4.47 -12.72 -7.25
C PHE A 178 3.98 -11.31 -6.88
N LEU A 179 3.22 -11.14 -5.82
CA LEU A 179 2.66 -9.84 -5.42
C LEU A 179 3.70 -8.92 -4.78
N TYR A 180 4.50 -9.40 -3.81
CA TYR A 180 5.36 -8.50 -3.05
C TYR A 180 6.77 -8.28 -3.64
N HIS A 181 7.21 -9.06 -4.62
CA HIS A 181 8.38 -8.73 -5.42
C HIS A 181 8.01 -7.67 -6.47
N ARG A 182 8.37 -6.42 -6.22
CA ARG A 182 7.95 -5.31 -7.08
C ARG A 182 8.91 -5.07 -8.23
N VAL A 183 8.36 -4.61 -9.35
CA VAL A 183 9.12 -4.12 -10.50
C VAL A 183 9.21 -2.59 -10.49
N ALA A 184 10.15 -2.03 -11.23
CA ALA A 184 10.38 -0.57 -11.24
C ALA A 184 9.15 0.23 -11.66
N SER A 185 8.35 -0.28 -12.58
CA SER A 185 7.10 0.34 -13.02
C SER A 185 6.04 0.38 -11.91
N GLU A 186 5.93 -0.66 -11.08
CA GLU A 186 5.06 -0.64 -9.88
C GLU A 186 5.53 0.43 -8.87
N ILE A 187 6.84 0.45 -8.57
CA ILE A 187 7.42 1.38 -7.60
C ILE A 187 7.19 2.84 -8.03
N ALA A 188 7.30 3.15 -9.34
CA ALA A 188 7.04 4.48 -9.86
C ALA A 188 5.59 4.93 -9.67
N VAL A 189 4.62 4.03 -9.95
CA VAL A 189 3.18 4.31 -9.74
C VAL A 189 2.87 4.48 -8.26
N PHE A 190 3.46 3.63 -7.43
CA PHE A 190 3.26 3.68 -5.99
C PHE A 190 3.83 4.98 -5.37
N ALA A 191 4.99 5.43 -5.85
CA ALA A 191 5.57 6.72 -5.43
C ALA A 191 4.66 7.90 -5.80
N GLU A 192 4.01 7.89 -6.96
CA GLU A 192 3.04 8.92 -7.35
C GLU A 192 1.78 8.86 -6.47
N ALA A 193 1.25 7.68 -6.17
CA ALA A 193 0.15 7.51 -5.22
C ALA A 193 0.52 8.11 -3.85
N GLY A 194 1.74 7.86 -3.35
CA GLY A 194 2.26 8.41 -2.10
C GLY A 194 2.40 9.93 -2.13
N ARG A 195 2.83 10.50 -3.24
CA ARG A 195 2.88 11.96 -3.42
C ARG A 195 1.48 12.57 -3.29
N ILE A 196 0.48 11.97 -3.93
CA ILE A 196 -0.93 12.42 -3.86
C ILE A 196 -1.47 12.25 -2.44
N SER A 197 -1.23 11.10 -1.80
CA SER A 197 -1.64 10.85 -0.42
C SER A 197 -1.13 11.94 0.53
N ARG A 198 0.16 12.26 0.43
CA ARG A 198 0.79 13.30 1.25
C ARG A 198 0.18 14.68 0.99
N GLU A 199 0.03 15.07 -0.28
CA GLU A 199 -0.54 16.36 -0.63
C GLU A 199 -1.93 16.54 -0.05
N LEU A 200 -2.80 15.56 -0.23
CA LEU A 200 -4.19 15.63 0.24
C LEU A 200 -4.28 15.59 1.78
N ALA A 201 -3.45 14.78 2.44
CA ALA A 201 -3.42 14.75 3.91
C ALA A 201 -2.95 16.09 4.51
N GLU A 202 -1.93 16.74 3.92
CA GLU A 202 -1.45 18.04 4.37
C GLU A 202 -2.50 19.16 4.15
N ARG A 203 -3.28 19.09 3.07
CA ARG A 203 -4.41 20.01 2.83
C ARG A 203 -5.57 19.74 3.79
N ALA A 204 -5.92 18.48 4.01
CA ALA A 204 -6.99 18.09 4.95
C ALA A 204 -6.71 18.57 6.38
N LEU A 205 -5.44 18.56 6.78
CA LEU A 205 -4.96 19.03 8.09
C LEU A 205 -4.53 20.51 8.04
N SER A 206 -5.28 21.36 7.37
CA SER A 206 -5.03 22.81 7.27
C SER A 206 -6.31 23.61 7.38
N ASN A 207 -6.21 24.95 7.43
CA ASN A 207 -7.36 25.85 7.41
C ASN A 207 -8.11 25.90 6.06
N GLU A 208 -7.67 25.14 5.05
CA GLU A 208 -8.48 24.89 3.85
C GLU A 208 -9.74 24.08 4.20
N VAL A 209 -9.64 23.18 5.18
CA VAL A 209 -10.71 22.24 5.56
C VAL A 209 -11.19 22.45 6.99
N ILE A 210 -10.28 22.77 7.90
CA ILE A 210 -10.59 22.82 9.35
C ILE A 210 -10.82 24.25 9.79
N VAL A 211 -12.02 24.50 10.31
CA VAL A 211 -12.40 25.70 11.08
C VAL A 211 -12.60 25.23 12.53
N PRO A 212 -11.66 25.54 13.45
CA PRO A 212 -11.79 25.12 14.86
C PRO A 212 -13.07 25.64 15.49
N GLY A 213 -13.77 24.80 16.24
CA GLY A 213 -15.07 25.10 16.81
C GLY A 213 -16.27 24.80 15.90
N GLU A 214 -16.06 24.47 14.63
CA GLU A 214 -17.12 24.19 13.66
C GLU A 214 -16.96 22.83 12.98
N THR A 215 -15.76 22.53 12.45
CA THR A 215 -15.48 21.31 11.67
C THR A 215 -15.44 20.07 12.56
N ARG A 216 -16.11 19.00 12.15
CA ARG A 216 -16.08 17.69 12.83
C ARG A 216 -14.98 16.82 12.26
N LEU A 217 -14.60 15.77 13.02
CA LEU A 217 -13.61 14.78 12.53
C LEU A 217 -14.08 14.12 11.23
N GLU A 218 -15.36 13.76 11.13
CA GLU A 218 -15.90 13.14 9.92
C GLU A 218 -15.95 14.09 8.71
N ASP A 219 -16.09 15.39 8.90
CA ASP A 219 -16.09 16.36 7.81
C ASP A 219 -14.73 16.36 7.08
N VAL A 220 -13.64 16.20 7.82
CA VAL A 220 -12.28 16.05 7.25
C VAL A 220 -12.15 14.74 6.45
N ALA A 221 -12.71 13.65 6.98
CA ALA A 221 -12.69 12.35 6.31
C ALA A 221 -13.50 12.39 5.00
N TRP A 222 -14.68 13.00 5.02
CA TRP A 222 -15.52 13.17 3.83
C TRP A 222 -14.87 14.09 2.78
N TRP A 223 -14.21 15.17 3.24
CA TRP A 223 -13.45 16.02 2.30
C TRP A 223 -12.36 15.23 1.57
N LEU A 224 -11.62 14.35 2.28
CA LEU A 224 -10.64 13.46 1.64
C LEU A 224 -11.29 12.52 0.63
N GLN A 225 -12.46 11.95 0.97
CA GLN A 225 -13.22 11.09 0.05
C GLN A 225 -13.65 11.85 -1.21
N ASP A 226 -14.16 13.08 -1.07
CA ASP A 226 -14.51 13.94 -2.21
C ASP A 226 -13.29 14.23 -3.11
N GLN A 227 -12.09 14.41 -2.51
CA GLN A 227 -10.87 14.60 -3.28
C GLN A 227 -10.49 13.37 -4.09
N LEU A 228 -10.71 12.17 -3.56
CA LEU A 228 -10.48 10.92 -4.28
C LEU A 228 -11.46 10.76 -5.44
N GLU A 229 -12.75 10.94 -5.20
CA GLU A 229 -13.80 10.87 -6.24
C GLU A 229 -13.52 11.84 -7.40
N ALA A 230 -13.18 13.10 -7.08
CA ALA A 230 -12.86 14.12 -8.06
C ALA A 230 -11.65 13.76 -8.95
N ARG A 231 -10.74 12.92 -8.45
CA ARG A 231 -9.54 12.45 -9.16
C ARG A 231 -9.66 11.03 -9.70
N ARG A 232 -10.82 10.38 -9.53
CA ARG A 232 -11.04 8.97 -9.87
C ARG A 232 -9.98 8.06 -9.25
N LEU A 233 -9.71 8.29 -7.97
CA LEU A 233 -8.82 7.50 -7.13
C LEU A 233 -9.65 6.69 -6.14
N GLU A 234 -9.01 5.66 -5.56
CA GLU A 234 -9.62 4.82 -4.53
C GLU A 234 -9.02 5.17 -3.16
N SER A 235 -9.76 4.86 -2.09
CA SER A 235 -9.22 4.87 -0.73
C SER A 235 -8.62 3.52 -0.37
N SER A 236 -7.51 3.52 0.38
CA SER A 236 -6.90 2.28 0.87
C SER A 236 -7.77 1.55 1.90
N PHE A 237 -8.62 2.27 2.65
CA PHE A 237 -9.34 1.73 3.82
C PHE A 237 -10.85 2.04 3.86
N GLY A 238 -11.47 2.43 2.76
CA GLY A 238 -12.84 2.96 2.77
C GLY A 238 -12.83 4.43 3.18
N LEU A 239 -13.63 4.85 4.18
CA LEU A 239 -13.59 6.23 4.66
C LEU A 239 -12.27 6.47 5.42
N PRO A 240 -11.49 7.53 5.07
CA PRO A 240 -10.25 7.86 5.76
C PRO A 240 -10.44 8.04 7.27
N SER A 241 -9.47 7.58 8.05
CA SER A 241 -9.54 7.67 9.51
C SER A 241 -8.93 8.98 10.01
N VAL A 242 -9.74 9.80 10.70
CA VAL A 242 -9.30 11.02 11.35
C VAL A 242 -9.55 10.90 12.85
N TYR A 243 -8.51 11.14 13.65
CA TYR A 243 -8.53 10.96 15.09
C TYR A 243 -8.07 12.21 15.82
N ILE A 244 -8.51 12.34 17.06
CA ILE A 244 -7.86 13.20 18.06
C ILE A 244 -7.09 12.27 19.00
N THR A 245 -5.83 12.57 19.24
CA THR A 245 -5.03 11.90 20.26
C THR A 245 -4.86 12.81 21.46
N GLY A 246 -5.01 12.25 22.65
CA GLY A 246 -4.95 12.99 23.92
C GLY A 246 -4.54 12.08 25.08
N PRO A 247 -4.45 12.62 26.31
CA PRO A 247 -4.10 11.85 27.50
C PRO A 247 -5.11 10.75 27.84
N GLU A 248 -6.35 10.87 27.37
CA GLU A 248 -7.44 9.92 27.61
C GLU A 248 -7.62 8.88 26.47
N GLY A 249 -6.84 9.01 25.38
CA GLY A 249 -6.87 8.05 24.28
C GLY A 249 -7.18 8.66 22.91
N ILE A 250 -7.83 7.87 22.04
CA ILE A 250 -8.10 8.21 20.65
C ILE A 250 -9.60 8.27 20.41
N GLU A 251 -10.05 9.33 19.74
CA GLU A 251 -11.42 9.47 19.25
C GLU A 251 -11.49 8.99 17.78
N ALA A 252 -12.47 8.13 17.46
CA ALA A 252 -12.62 7.57 16.12
C ALA A 252 -13.29 8.57 15.15
N THR A 253 -13.10 8.37 13.85
CA THR A 253 -13.68 9.17 12.77
C THR A 253 -15.21 9.26 12.76
N SER A 254 -15.89 8.21 13.20
CA SER A 254 -17.36 8.19 13.31
C SER A 254 -17.90 9.11 14.41
N ASN A 255 -17.02 9.69 15.22
CA ASN A 255 -17.36 10.60 16.28
C ASN A 255 -17.73 11.97 15.68
N GLN A 256 -18.88 12.51 16.12
CA GLN A 256 -19.37 13.85 15.77
C GLN A 256 -18.61 14.97 16.49
N ARG A 257 -17.47 14.66 17.07
CA ARG A 257 -16.60 15.56 17.82
C ARG A 257 -16.16 16.74 16.94
N ILE A 258 -16.49 17.94 17.39
CA ILE A 258 -16.03 19.19 16.78
C ILE A 258 -14.57 19.44 17.20
N ILE A 259 -13.72 19.67 16.22
CA ILE A 259 -12.30 19.99 16.41
C ILE A 259 -12.17 21.31 17.17
N GLN A 260 -11.35 21.32 18.24
CA GLN A 260 -11.17 22.47 19.11
C GLN A 260 -9.71 22.94 19.15
N PRO A 261 -9.46 24.23 19.48
CA PRO A 261 -8.11 24.68 19.78
C PRO A 261 -7.45 23.84 20.90
N GLY A 262 -6.23 23.38 20.65
CA GLY A 262 -5.48 22.49 21.53
C GLY A 262 -5.58 21.02 21.19
N ASP A 263 -6.43 20.62 20.23
CA ASP A 263 -6.50 19.24 19.75
C ASP A 263 -5.24 18.85 18.97
N LEU A 264 -4.79 17.63 19.18
CA LEU A 264 -3.74 17.00 18.37
C LEU A 264 -4.40 15.99 17.43
N LEU A 265 -4.48 16.36 16.17
CA LEU A 265 -5.14 15.59 15.12
C LEU A 265 -4.18 14.59 14.47
N MET A 266 -4.73 13.49 14.02
CA MET A 266 -4.03 12.47 13.27
C MET A 266 -4.92 11.94 12.13
N ILE A 267 -4.36 11.85 10.94
CA ILE A 267 -4.96 11.13 9.81
C ILE A 267 -4.19 9.81 9.63
N ASP A 268 -4.95 8.74 9.42
CA ASP A 268 -4.50 7.43 9.02
C ASP A 268 -5.25 7.06 7.73
N TRP A 269 -4.53 7.00 6.62
CA TRP A 269 -5.17 6.84 5.31
C TRP A 269 -4.19 6.50 4.19
N GLY A 270 -4.74 6.17 3.04
CA GLY A 270 -3.94 6.00 1.83
C GLY A 270 -4.76 6.18 0.56
N VAL A 271 -4.06 6.32 -0.56
CA VAL A 271 -4.61 6.50 -1.90
C VAL A 271 -4.35 5.26 -2.75
N GLY A 272 -5.40 4.80 -3.42
CA GLY A 272 -5.32 3.78 -4.46
C GLY A 272 -5.22 4.41 -5.85
N LEU A 273 -4.10 4.18 -6.53
CA LEU A 273 -3.87 4.58 -7.91
C LEU A 273 -3.61 3.33 -8.77
N THR A 274 -4.50 3.05 -9.71
CA THR A 274 -4.39 1.91 -10.66
C THR A 274 -4.19 0.53 -10.00
N GLY A 275 -4.71 0.35 -8.77
CA GLY A 275 -4.59 -0.89 -8.01
C GLY A 275 -3.40 -0.95 -7.05
N PHE A 276 -2.65 0.16 -6.90
CA PHE A 276 -1.59 0.31 -5.91
C PHE A 276 -2.06 1.25 -4.81
N TYR A 277 -1.97 0.79 -3.56
CA TYR A 277 -2.53 1.44 -2.38
C TYR A 277 -1.42 1.78 -1.39
N THR A 278 -1.38 3.06 -0.98
CA THR A 278 -0.44 3.59 0.03
C THR A 278 -1.02 3.47 1.43
N ASP A 279 -0.15 3.66 2.41
CA ASP A 279 -0.51 3.77 3.82
C ASP A 279 0.34 4.83 4.51
N MET A 280 -0.28 5.83 5.14
CA MET A 280 0.46 6.88 5.80
C MET A 280 -0.30 7.56 6.93
N LYS A 281 0.47 8.14 7.86
CA LYS A 281 -0.06 8.98 8.93
C LYS A 281 0.48 10.40 8.85
N ARG A 282 -0.38 11.37 9.17
CA ARG A 282 0.00 12.78 9.33
C ARG A 282 -0.59 13.34 10.60
N ILE A 283 0.12 14.31 11.20
CA ILE A 283 -0.23 14.91 12.49
C ILE A 283 -0.35 16.42 12.34
N ALA A 284 -1.39 16.99 12.96
CA ALA A 284 -1.57 18.42 13.08
C ALA A 284 -1.92 18.81 14.51
N TYR A 285 -1.51 19.99 14.92
CA TYR A 285 -1.93 20.63 16.17
C TYR A 285 -2.80 21.83 15.86
N VAL A 286 -3.94 21.93 16.53
CA VAL A 286 -4.87 23.08 16.44
C VAL A 286 -4.42 24.12 17.45
N LEU A 287 -3.93 25.26 16.96
CA LEU A 287 -3.39 26.33 17.80
C LEU A 287 -4.47 26.92 18.69
N LYS A 288 -4.12 27.20 19.96
CA LYS A 288 -4.90 28.03 20.85
C LYS A 288 -4.65 29.51 20.58
N ASP A 289 -5.49 30.37 21.12
CA ASP A 289 -5.32 31.82 21.00
C ASP A 289 -3.92 32.25 21.47
N GLY A 290 -3.22 32.99 20.61
CA GLY A 290 -1.88 33.48 20.88
C GLY A 290 -0.75 32.52 20.64
N GLU A 291 -1.03 31.23 20.33
CA GLU A 291 0.00 30.25 19.95
C GLU A 291 0.41 30.44 18.49
N THR A 292 1.69 30.22 18.20
CA THR A 292 2.26 30.24 16.84
C THR A 292 2.92 28.91 16.45
N GLN A 293 3.03 27.99 17.40
CA GLN A 293 3.63 26.67 17.28
C GLN A 293 2.99 25.69 18.27
N ALA A 294 3.19 24.41 18.05
CA ALA A 294 2.74 23.39 19.01
C ALA A 294 3.45 23.56 20.37
N PRO A 295 2.82 23.18 21.49
CA PRO A 295 3.43 23.18 22.82
C PRO A 295 4.75 22.42 22.85
N VAL A 296 5.70 22.87 23.67
CA VAL A 296 7.07 22.36 23.70
C VAL A 296 7.14 20.85 23.95
N GLY A 297 6.29 20.31 24.83
CA GLY A 297 6.27 18.88 25.12
C GLY A 297 5.73 18.05 23.96
N ILE A 298 4.72 18.56 23.22
CA ILE A 298 4.18 17.91 22.01
C ILE A 298 5.24 17.93 20.88
N GLN A 299 5.90 19.09 20.69
CA GLN A 299 6.98 19.18 19.70
C GLN A 299 8.12 18.22 20.04
N LYS A 300 8.54 18.15 21.31
CA LYS A 300 9.56 17.20 21.78
C LYS A 300 9.15 15.75 21.54
N ALA A 301 7.88 15.41 21.78
CA ALA A 301 7.36 14.07 21.51
C ALA A 301 7.42 13.72 20.02
N PHE A 302 7.09 14.67 19.16
CA PHE A 302 7.22 14.51 17.70
C PHE A 302 8.69 14.32 17.27
N ASP A 303 9.61 15.12 17.79
CA ASP A 303 11.04 15.03 17.50
C ASP A 303 11.61 13.66 17.96
N ARG A 304 11.11 13.13 19.08
CA ARG A 304 11.45 11.79 19.56
C ARG A 304 10.92 10.72 18.60
N ALA A 305 9.69 10.88 18.09
CA ALA A 305 9.12 9.97 17.09
C ALA A 305 9.92 10.01 15.77
N VAL A 306 10.37 11.19 15.30
CA VAL A 306 11.28 11.30 14.15
C VAL A 306 12.59 10.56 14.41
N SER A 307 13.13 10.64 15.63
CA SER A 307 14.35 9.88 16.00
C SER A 307 14.10 8.37 15.97
N VAL A 308 12.95 7.91 16.47
CA VAL A 308 12.52 6.49 16.41
C VAL A 308 12.47 6.03 14.96
N ARG A 309 11.86 6.82 14.05
CA ARG A 309 11.75 6.49 12.63
C ARG A 309 13.13 6.17 12.02
N GLU A 310 14.12 6.97 12.31
CA GLU A 310 15.46 6.75 11.78
C GLU A 310 16.14 5.49 12.35
N VAL A 311 15.87 5.14 13.62
CA VAL A 311 16.34 3.87 14.21
C VAL A 311 15.67 2.69 13.52
N VAL A 312 14.33 2.70 13.39
CA VAL A 312 13.55 1.65 12.73
C VAL A 312 14.02 1.47 11.28
N ARG A 313 14.08 2.56 10.52
CA ARG A 313 14.52 2.55 9.12
C ARG A 313 15.89 1.90 8.92
N ARG A 314 16.86 2.21 9.79
CA ARG A 314 18.23 1.67 9.71
C ARG A 314 18.33 0.20 10.11
N ALA A 315 17.41 -0.25 10.97
CA ALA A 315 17.38 -1.64 11.44
C ALA A 315 16.81 -2.61 10.39
N ILE A 316 15.94 -2.15 9.49
CA ILE A 316 15.36 -2.98 8.43
C ILE A 316 16.40 -3.20 7.33
N LYS A 317 16.66 -4.48 7.00
CA LYS A 317 17.61 -4.89 5.96
C LYS A 317 17.02 -6.00 5.09
N PRO A 318 17.36 -6.04 3.80
CA PRO A 318 17.00 -7.19 2.95
C PRO A 318 17.67 -8.47 3.46
N GLY A 319 17.08 -9.61 3.13
CA GLY A 319 17.55 -10.94 3.51
C GLY A 319 17.03 -11.45 4.85
N ARG A 320 16.44 -10.60 5.70
CA ARG A 320 15.85 -10.99 6.98
C ARG A 320 14.37 -11.34 6.81
N THR A 321 13.90 -12.27 7.64
CA THR A 321 12.47 -12.49 7.83
C THR A 321 11.84 -11.34 8.65
N GLY A 322 10.50 -11.28 8.65
CA GLY A 322 9.78 -10.35 9.52
C GLY A 322 10.15 -10.51 10.99
N SER A 323 10.23 -11.75 11.49
CA SER A 323 10.62 -12.04 12.88
C SER A 323 12.02 -11.55 13.23
N GLU A 324 13.01 -11.81 12.37
CA GLU A 324 14.38 -11.32 12.54
C GLU A 324 14.43 -9.79 12.48
N THR A 325 13.59 -9.18 11.66
CA THR A 325 13.47 -7.73 11.54
C THR A 325 12.88 -7.11 12.81
N VAL A 326 11.83 -7.70 13.40
CA VAL A 326 11.30 -7.29 14.73
C VAL A 326 12.40 -7.32 15.79
N ALA A 327 13.15 -8.42 15.88
CA ALA A 327 14.24 -8.56 16.84
C ALA A 327 15.32 -7.48 16.64
N ALA A 328 15.69 -7.22 15.38
CA ALA A 328 16.70 -6.19 15.05
C ALA A 328 16.21 -4.77 15.36
N ILE A 329 14.95 -4.45 15.08
CA ILE A 329 14.35 -3.17 15.43
C ILE A 329 14.32 -2.98 16.95
N ASN A 330 13.85 -3.96 17.70
CA ASN A 330 13.75 -3.88 19.15
C ASN A 330 15.12 -3.65 19.80
N ALA A 331 16.14 -4.43 19.39
CA ALA A 331 17.51 -4.26 19.88
C ALA A 331 18.07 -2.87 19.55
N ALA A 332 17.80 -2.35 18.34
CA ALA A 332 18.26 -1.02 17.93
C ALA A 332 17.57 0.10 18.73
N LEU A 333 16.26 -0.03 19.01
CA LEU A 333 15.51 0.91 19.84
C LEU A 333 16.03 0.95 21.27
N GLU A 334 16.27 -0.20 21.89
CA GLU A 334 16.83 -0.29 23.24
C GLU A 334 18.23 0.31 23.32
N ALA A 335 19.09 0.02 22.34
CA ALA A 335 20.42 0.61 22.23
C ALA A 335 20.40 2.12 22.07
N ALA A 336 19.36 2.67 21.41
CA ALA A 336 19.15 4.11 21.26
C ALA A 336 18.47 4.76 22.47
N GLY A 337 18.21 4.01 23.56
CA GLY A 337 17.65 4.51 24.82
C GLY A 337 16.12 4.62 24.83
N PHE A 338 15.43 4.03 23.88
CA PHE A 338 13.97 3.86 23.88
C PHE A 338 13.56 2.63 24.69
N ALA A 339 12.30 2.53 25.06
CA ALA A 339 11.73 1.34 25.68
C ALA A 339 10.78 0.66 24.67
N VAL A 340 10.92 -0.65 24.50
CA VAL A 340 10.03 -1.43 23.61
C VAL A 340 8.79 -1.84 24.38
N MET A 341 7.61 -1.55 23.79
CA MET A 341 6.32 -1.95 24.35
C MET A 341 5.96 -3.38 23.94
N LYS A 342 5.28 -4.10 24.85
CA LYS A 342 4.78 -5.45 24.61
C LYS A 342 3.34 -5.48 24.10
N GLU A 343 2.54 -4.49 24.48
CA GLU A 343 1.12 -4.42 24.13
C GLU A 343 0.78 -3.04 23.58
N PHE A 344 -0.03 -3.03 22.53
CA PHE A 344 -0.49 -1.79 21.91
C PHE A 344 -1.37 -0.98 22.88
N ASN A 345 -1.20 0.34 22.87
CA ASN A 345 -1.90 1.30 23.74
C ASN A 345 -1.77 1.05 25.26
N LYS A 346 -0.74 0.31 25.70
CA LYS A 346 -0.47 0.06 27.12
C LYS A 346 0.96 0.47 27.50
N PRO A 347 1.27 1.78 27.56
CA PRO A 347 2.57 2.23 28.03
C PRO A 347 2.79 1.84 29.49
N THR A 348 4.03 1.48 29.83
CA THR A 348 4.39 0.98 31.17
C THR A 348 4.63 2.08 32.21
N GLY A 349 4.58 3.36 31.80
CA GLY A 349 4.76 4.50 32.70
C GLY A 349 6.23 4.88 32.98
N THR A 350 7.19 4.33 32.23
CA THR A 350 8.59 4.75 32.37
C THR A 350 8.77 6.20 31.89
N GLU A 351 9.82 6.88 32.37
CA GLU A 351 10.18 8.23 31.88
C GLU A 351 10.74 8.24 30.46
N LYS A 352 11.02 7.06 29.90
CA LYS A 352 11.50 6.92 28.53
C LYS A 352 10.35 7.04 27.51
N THR A 353 10.69 7.43 26.29
CA THR A 353 9.81 7.21 25.16
C THR A 353 9.67 5.71 24.91
N GLU A 354 8.42 5.22 24.92
CA GLU A 354 8.08 3.82 24.65
C GLU A 354 7.62 3.67 23.22
N VAL A 355 7.99 2.57 22.58
CA VAL A 355 7.74 2.36 21.15
C VAL A 355 7.17 0.97 20.91
N ILE A 356 6.17 0.89 20.04
CA ILE A 356 5.73 -0.36 19.42
C ILE A 356 5.72 -0.19 17.90
N THR A 357 6.24 -1.19 17.18
CA THR A 357 6.37 -1.12 15.72
C THR A 357 5.27 -1.88 15.00
N GLY A 358 4.74 -1.27 13.95
CA GLY A 358 3.69 -1.79 13.09
C GLY A 358 4.14 -1.95 11.62
N CYS A 359 5.45 -1.99 11.32
CA CYS A 359 5.93 -2.04 9.94
C CYS A 359 5.40 -3.26 9.18
N HIS A 360 4.81 -3.04 8.01
CA HIS A 360 4.16 -4.10 7.23
C HIS A 360 4.32 -3.87 5.72
N SER A 361 4.06 -4.91 4.93
CA SER A 361 3.99 -4.78 3.48
C SER A 361 2.79 -3.94 3.07
N VAL A 362 2.98 -3.15 2.00
CA VAL A 362 1.99 -2.26 1.40
C VAL A 362 2.05 -2.37 -0.13
N GLY A 363 1.06 -1.89 -0.82
CA GLY A 363 1.07 -1.75 -2.28
C GLY A 363 -0.11 -2.38 -2.98
N ASP A 364 -0.42 -3.65 -2.82
CA ASP A 364 -1.62 -4.30 -3.38
C ASP A 364 -2.88 -4.02 -2.54
N TRP A 365 -2.67 -3.58 -1.32
CA TRP A 365 -3.63 -3.03 -0.36
C TRP A 365 -2.88 -2.21 0.68
N GLY A 366 -3.56 -1.45 1.54
CA GLY A 366 -2.92 -0.75 2.66
C GLY A 366 -2.14 -1.74 3.54
N HIS A 367 -2.78 -2.82 3.97
CA HIS A 367 -2.11 -3.97 4.60
C HIS A 367 -1.84 -5.05 3.56
N GLY A 368 -0.77 -4.91 2.79
CA GLY A 368 -0.44 -5.79 1.66
C GLY A 368 0.03 -7.19 2.06
N ILE A 369 0.08 -8.08 1.05
CA ILE A 369 0.71 -9.39 1.20
C ILE A 369 2.22 -9.23 1.09
N GLY A 370 2.95 -9.83 2.03
CA GLY A 370 4.41 -9.80 2.04
C GLY A 370 4.98 -9.82 3.46
N PRO A 371 6.28 -9.56 3.64
CA PRO A 371 6.91 -9.55 4.96
C PRO A 371 6.31 -8.48 5.88
N SER A 372 6.11 -8.84 7.14
CA SER A 372 5.62 -7.93 8.17
C SER A 372 6.49 -8.02 9.42
N ALA A 373 6.77 -6.86 10.03
CA ALA A 373 7.34 -6.71 11.36
C ALA A 373 6.32 -6.03 12.30
N ALA A 374 5.02 -6.14 11.99
CA ALA A 374 3.94 -5.54 12.74
C ALA A 374 3.40 -6.46 13.83
N PHE A 375 3.09 -5.87 14.98
CA PHE A 375 2.50 -6.61 16.11
C PHE A 375 1.11 -7.19 15.80
N PHE A 376 0.40 -6.66 14.81
CA PHE A 376 -0.94 -7.07 14.40
C PHE A 376 -0.97 -8.03 13.19
N GLN A 377 0.15 -8.20 12.46
CA GLN A 377 0.24 -9.09 11.28
C GLN A 377 1.18 -10.28 11.52
N THR A 378 1.00 -11.00 12.61
CA THR A 378 1.90 -12.08 13.04
C THR A 378 1.96 -13.26 12.06
N GLY A 379 0.94 -13.49 11.25
CA GLY A 379 0.91 -14.53 10.22
C GLY A 379 1.91 -14.33 9.07
N GLN A 380 2.45 -13.12 8.92
CA GLN A 380 3.40 -12.76 7.86
C GLN A 380 4.85 -12.59 8.35
N LEU A 381 5.12 -12.86 9.63
CA LEU A 381 6.46 -12.73 10.23
C LEU A 381 7.50 -13.69 9.62
N GLY A 382 7.06 -14.79 9.01
CA GLY A 382 7.93 -15.76 8.34
C GLY A 382 8.38 -15.37 6.93
N PHE A 383 7.76 -14.34 6.32
CA PHE A 383 8.16 -13.89 4.99
C PHE A 383 9.50 -13.14 5.04
N GLN A 384 10.31 -13.35 3.99
CA GLN A 384 11.61 -12.70 3.86
C GLN A 384 11.45 -11.33 3.19
N ILE A 385 12.19 -10.35 3.69
CA ILE A 385 12.30 -9.02 3.06
C ILE A 385 13.32 -9.12 1.93
N TYR A 386 12.88 -8.85 0.71
CA TYR A 386 13.74 -8.78 -0.47
C TYR A 386 13.97 -7.33 -0.90
N PRO A 387 15.01 -7.07 -1.70
CA PRO A 387 15.07 -5.82 -2.47
C PRO A 387 13.79 -5.67 -3.30
N THR A 388 13.32 -4.42 -3.46
CA THR A 388 12.04 -4.01 -4.09
C THR A 388 10.78 -4.25 -3.26
N THR A 389 10.84 -4.88 -2.07
CA THR A 389 9.69 -4.92 -1.16
C THR A 389 9.25 -3.51 -0.77
N LEU A 390 7.95 -3.22 -0.87
CA LEU A 390 7.34 -1.99 -0.36
C LEU A 390 6.88 -2.22 1.08
N LEU A 391 7.24 -1.29 1.97
CA LEU A 391 6.88 -1.33 3.38
C LEU A 391 6.29 0.01 3.81
N ALA A 392 5.17 -0.01 4.53
CA ALA A 392 4.78 1.06 5.42
C ALA A 392 5.66 0.99 6.68
N ILE A 393 6.42 2.05 6.92
CA ILE A 393 7.29 2.15 8.09
C ILE A 393 6.48 2.78 9.22
N GLU A 394 5.62 1.97 9.81
CA GLU A 394 4.70 2.35 10.87
C GLU A 394 5.27 2.06 12.26
N PHE A 395 5.01 2.97 13.19
CA PHE A 395 5.26 2.79 14.62
C PHE A 395 4.50 3.81 15.44
N PHE A 396 4.37 3.53 16.73
CA PHE A 396 3.74 4.41 17.72
C PHE A 396 4.74 4.71 18.82
N ALA A 397 5.04 6.02 19.01
CA ALA A 397 5.94 6.51 20.06
C ALA A 397 5.12 7.21 21.16
N TYR A 398 5.32 6.80 22.40
CA TYR A 398 4.64 7.33 23.58
C TYR A 398 5.65 8.08 24.43
N THR A 399 5.57 9.40 24.46
CA THR A 399 6.55 10.28 25.15
C THR A 399 5.86 11.08 26.25
N PRO A 400 6.41 11.16 27.49
CA PRO A 400 5.85 12.03 28.53
C PRO A 400 5.79 13.49 28.09
N ALA A 401 4.63 14.14 28.30
CA ALA A 401 4.39 15.54 27.96
C ALA A 401 4.00 16.33 29.22
N PRO A 402 4.77 17.37 29.61
CA PRO A 402 4.44 18.19 30.76
C PRO A 402 3.06 18.84 30.68
N GLU A 403 2.64 19.26 29.49
CA GLU A 403 1.35 19.88 29.22
C GLU A 403 0.18 18.95 29.53
N TRP A 404 0.42 17.66 29.60
CA TRP A 404 -0.56 16.63 29.96
C TRP A 404 -0.30 16.06 31.36
N GLY A 405 0.31 16.84 32.25
CA GLY A 405 0.60 16.40 33.61
C GLY A 405 1.58 15.21 33.67
N GLY A 406 2.48 15.10 32.70
CA GLY A 406 3.43 14.00 32.60
C GLY A 406 2.86 12.72 31.99
N LYS A 407 1.57 12.67 31.65
CA LYS A 407 1.00 11.58 30.84
C LYS A 407 1.67 11.54 29.46
N LYS A 408 1.70 10.38 28.84
CA LYS A 408 2.37 10.21 27.55
C LYS A 408 1.48 10.64 26.40
N VAL A 409 2.03 11.47 25.53
CA VAL A 409 1.45 11.73 24.21
C VAL A 409 1.85 10.62 23.24
N ARG A 410 0.89 10.12 22.51
CA ARG A 410 1.09 9.13 21.44
C ARG A 410 1.32 9.86 20.12
N ILE A 411 2.47 9.67 19.54
CA ILE A 411 2.83 10.15 18.21
C ILE A 411 3.00 8.95 17.28
N PRO A 412 2.03 8.64 16.44
CA PRO A 412 2.22 7.67 15.36
C PRO A 412 2.88 8.35 14.17
N LEU A 413 3.86 7.68 13.56
CA LEU A 413 4.39 8.06 12.25
C LEU A 413 4.31 6.86 11.32
N GLU A 414 3.99 7.14 10.08
CA GLU A 414 3.95 6.16 9.01
C GLU A 414 4.20 6.83 7.67
N ASP A 415 5.12 6.25 6.93
CA ASP A 415 5.43 6.64 5.57
C ASP A 415 5.88 5.41 4.78
N ASP A 416 5.51 5.38 3.50
CA ASP A 416 5.87 4.27 2.62
C ASP A 416 7.30 4.38 2.10
N ALA A 417 7.93 3.22 2.01
CA ALA A 417 9.31 3.09 1.58
C ALA A 417 9.51 1.85 0.70
N VAL A 418 10.58 1.86 -0.07
CA VAL A 418 11.08 0.67 -0.77
C VAL A 418 12.33 0.16 -0.07
N VAL A 419 12.44 -1.16 0.08
CA VAL A 419 13.68 -1.79 0.51
C VAL A 419 14.57 -1.97 -0.73
N THR A 420 15.82 -1.53 -0.64
CA THR A 420 16.84 -1.71 -1.66
C THR A 420 17.99 -2.55 -1.09
N GLU A 421 18.98 -2.90 -1.91
CA GLU A 421 20.22 -3.56 -1.44
C GLU A 421 20.94 -2.75 -0.34
N ARG A 422 20.75 -1.43 -0.32
CA ARG A 422 21.34 -0.53 0.69
C ARG A 422 20.53 -0.43 1.98
N GLY A 423 19.25 -0.84 1.94
CA GLY A 423 18.27 -0.73 3.01
C GLY A 423 17.03 0.05 2.58
N VAL A 424 16.33 0.66 3.54
CA VAL A 424 15.07 1.38 3.31
C VAL A 424 15.30 2.76 2.72
N GLU A 425 14.63 3.05 1.60
CA GLU A 425 14.62 4.34 0.91
C GLU A 425 13.18 4.86 0.80
N TRP A 426 12.98 6.15 1.13
CA TRP A 426 11.68 6.79 1.08
C TRP A 426 11.25 7.05 -0.36
N LEU A 427 9.97 6.83 -0.65
CA LEU A 427 9.41 7.04 -1.98
C LEU A 427 8.94 8.48 -2.22
N TYR A 428 8.71 9.21 -1.15
CA TYR A 428 8.30 10.61 -1.15
C TYR A 428 8.77 11.30 0.14
N PRO A 429 8.72 12.64 0.25
CA PRO A 429 9.09 13.35 1.47
C PRO A 429 8.25 12.93 2.66
N VAL A 430 8.91 12.41 3.69
CA VAL A 430 8.28 11.91 4.91
C VAL A 430 7.82 13.03 5.85
N ASN A 431 6.98 12.69 6.82
CA ASN A 431 6.49 13.64 7.82
C ASN A 431 7.61 14.12 8.77
N ASN A 432 8.04 15.37 8.58
CA ASN A 432 9.13 16.00 9.35
C ASN A 432 8.67 17.16 10.23
N ARG A 433 7.38 17.45 10.30
CA ARG A 433 6.82 18.54 11.09
C ARG A 433 5.41 18.21 11.57
N ILE A 434 5.02 18.81 12.66
CA ILE A 434 3.62 18.92 13.05
C ILE A 434 2.99 20.00 12.16
N LEU A 435 1.88 19.66 11.47
CA LEU A 435 1.10 20.66 10.75
C LEU A 435 0.35 21.54 11.75
N LEU A 436 0.08 22.79 11.37
CA LEU A 436 -0.58 23.75 12.27
C LEU A 436 -1.89 24.23 11.66
N VAL A 437 -2.96 24.14 12.45
CA VAL A 437 -4.29 24.65 12.13
C VAL A 437 -4.58 25.85 13.05
N ARG A 438 -5.13 26.94 12.50
CA ARG A 438 -5.41 28.21 13.22
C ARG A 438 -6.90 28.48 13.30
#